data_04b4503188f53db94e749700cd65cbcc
#
_entry.id   04b4503188f53db94e749700cd65cbcc
#
_cell.length_a   1.000
_cell.length_b   1.000
_cell.length_c   1.000
_cell.angle_alpha   90.00
_cell.angle_beta   90.00
_cell.angle_gamma   90.00
#
_symmetry.space_group_name_H-M   'P 1'
#
loop_
_entity.id
_entity.type
_entity.pdbx_description
1 polymer ?
#
loop_
_entity_poly.entity_id
_entity_poly.type
_entity_poly.pdbx_seq_one_letter_code
_entity_poly.pdbx_strand_id
1 'polypeptide(L)'
;MKKNLYKYLAGNDYPGRGIVLGKSPDGQKAFVAYWIMGRSANSRNRVFEPIEGGIRTVAADPAKLEDPHLIIYNAVLTLRETTVVTNGDQTDTIAQFMNGNLFPGYSF
;
A
#
# COMPACT_ATOMS: atom_id res chain seq x y z
N MET A 1 -10.14 -13.58 -20.59
CA MET A 1 -10.37 -12.26 -21.19
C MET A 1 -9.40 -11.25 -20.61
N LYS A 2 -8.66 -10.56 -21.45
CA LYS A 2 -7.76 -9.49 -21.01
C LYS A 2 -8.56 -8.21 -20.80
N LYS A 3 -8.36 -7.56 -19.64
CA LYS A 3 -8.95 -6.25 -19.34
C LYS A 3 -7.85 -5.20 -19.36
N ASN A 4 -8.19 -4.03 -19.84
CA ASN A 4 -7.28 -2.88 -19.82
C ASN A 4 -7.60 -2.02 -18.59
N LEU A 5 -6.74 -2.06 -17.59
CA LEU A 5 -6.93 -1.33 -16.34
C LEU A 5 -6.99 0.18 -16.57
N TYR A 6 -6.17 0.70 -17.47
CA TYR A 6 -6.18 2.13 -17.80
C TYR A 6 -7.56 2.58 -18.28
N LYS A 7 -8.15 1.84 -19.22
CA LYS A 7 -9.49 2.16 -19.73
C LYS A 7 -10.55 2.10 -18.63
N TYR A 8 -10.37 1.18 -17.69
CA TYR A 8 -11.29 1.01 -16.56
C TYR A 8 -11.25 2.18 -15.60
N LEU A 9 -10.07 2.72 -15.34
CA LEU A 9 -9.87 3.79 -14.36
C LEU A 9 -10.00 5.19 -14.96
N ALA A 10 -9.66 5.37 -16.24
CA ALA A 10 -9.58 6.69 -16.86
C ALA A 10 -10.92 7.43 -16.87
N GLY A 11 -12.04 6.72 -16.94
CA GLY A 11 -13.38 7.30 -16.93
C GLY A 11 -14.00 7.39 -15.54
N ASN A 12 -13.27 7.08 -14.49
CA ASN A 12 -13.80 7.04 -13.13
C ASN A 12 -13.32 8.25 -12.34
N ASP A 13 -14.24 9.13 -11.96
CA ASP A 13 -13.94 10.35 -11.21
C ASP A 13 -13.44 10.08 -9.80
N TYR A 14 -13.76 8.91 -9.25
CA TYR A 14 -13.32 8.50 -7.94
C TYR A 14 -12.91 7.02 -7.94
N PRO A 15 -11.67 6.71 -8.40
CA PRO A 15 -11.20 5.33 -8.44
C PRO A 15 -10.93 4.72 -7.05
N GLY A 16 -10.99 5.53 -5.99
CA GLY A 16 -10.85 5.05 -4.62
C GLY A 16 -9.45 4.54 -4.30
N ARG A 17 -9.37 3.33 -3.80
CA ARG A 17 -8.11 2.64 -3.51
C ARG A 17 -8.01 1.38 -4.33
N GLY A 18 -6.80 1.07 -4.74
CA GLY A 18 -6.59 -0.17 -5.48
C GLY A 18 -5.18 -0.71 -5.32
N ILE A 19 -5.11 -2.02 -5.45
CA ILE A 19 -3.86 -2.77 -5.40
C ILE A 19 -3.86 -3.73 -6.57
N VAL A 20 -2.77 -3.73 -7.33
CA VAL A 20 -2.54 -4.70 -8.40
C VAL A 20 -1.23 -5.40 -8.13
N LEU A 21 -1.25 -6.72 -8.16
CA LEU A 21 -0.06 -7.54 -8.05
C LEU A 21 0.17 -8.22 -9.39
N GLY A 22 1.42 -8.29 -9.82
CA GLY A 22 1.72 -8.89 -11.09
C GLY A 22 3.17 -9.34 -11.21
N LYS A 23 3.43 -9.98 -12.35
CA LYS A 23 4.79 -10.38 -12.73
C LYS A 23 5.11 -9.80 -14.10
N SER A 24 6.40 -9.53 -14.32
CA SER A 24 6.87 -9.15 -15.64
C SER A 24 6.65 -10.30 -16.64
N PRO A 25 6.60 -10.00 -17.97
CA PRO A 25 6.38 -11.04 -18.97
C PRO A 25 7.40 -12.17 -18.92
N ASP A 26 8.65 -11.89 -18.54
CA ASP A 26 9.70 -12.89 -18.40
C ASP A 26 9.67 -13.63 -17.05
N GLY A 27 8.74 -13.26 -16.15
CA GLY A 27 8.61 -13.89 -14.84
C GLY A 27 9.71 -13.54 -13.84
N GLN A 28 10.64 -12.66 -14.18
CA GLN A 28 11.80 -12.36 -13.35
C GLN A 28 11.54 -11.30 -12.29
N LYS A 29 10.50 -10.49 -12.48
CA LYS A 29 10.18 -9.41 -11.56
C LYS A 29 8.73 -9.50 -11.12
N ALA A 30 8.49 -9.32 -9.83
CA ALA A 30 7.16 -9.05 -9.30
C ALA A 30 6.97 -7.55 -9.17
N PHE A 31 5.74 -7.07 -9.33
CA PHE A 31 5.44 -5.67 -9.13
C PHE A 31 4.15 -5.49 -8.34
N VAL A 32 4.08 -4.34 -7.68
CA VAL A 32 2.89 -3.87 -6.99
C VAL A 32 2.56 -2.50 -7.54
N ALA A 33 1.32 -2.31 -7.96
CA ALA A 33 0.78 -0.98 -8.23
C ALA A 33 -0.23 -0.65 -7.13
N TYR A 34 -0.12 0.54 -6.58
CA TYR A 34 -0.94 0.98 -5.47
C TYR A 34 -1.40 2.40 -5.72
N TRP A 35 -2.70 2.66 -5.61
CA TRP A 35 -3.22 4.01 -5.70
C TRP A 35 -4.21 4.29 -4.58
N ILE A 36 -4.26 5.54 -4.17
CA ILE A 36 -5.22 6.01 -3.18
C ILE A 36 -5.76 7.37 -3.57
N MET A 37 -7.01 7.58 -3.27
CA MET A 37 -7.67 8.86 -3.45
C MET A 37 -8.50 9.16 -2.20
N GLY A 38 -8.24 10.31 -1.59
CA GLY A 38 -8.98 10.74 -0.41
C GLY A 38 -10.19 11.59 -0.77
N ARG A 39 -11.20 11.60 0.09
CA ARG A 39 -12.38 12.46 -0.05
C ARG A 39 -12.25 13.75 0.73
N SER A 40 -11.67 13.70 1.93
CA SER A 40 -11.47 14.87 2.79
C SER A 40 -10.14 15.56 2.50
N ALA A 41 -10.02 16.81 2.92
CA ALA A 41 -8.75 17.54 2.83
C ALA A 41 -7.64 16.79 3.59
N ASN A 42 -7.94 16.26 4.78
CA ASN A 42 -6.97 15.48 5.55
C ASN A 42 -6.53 14.23 4.80
N SER A 43 -7.46 13.47 4.24
CA SER A 43 -7.12 12.23 3.52
C SER A 43 -6.40 12.48 2.20
N ARG A 44 -6.49 13.66 1.62
CA ARG A 44 -5.75 14.05 0.42
C ARG A 44 -4.36 14.59 0.71
N ASN A 45 -4.08 14.91 1.97
CA ASN A 45 -2.81 15.48 2.41
C ASN A 45 -1.76 14.40 2.64
N ARG A 46 -1.48 13.60 1.61
CA ARG A 46 -0.48 12.54 1.71
C ARG A 46 0.15 12.23 0.37
N VAL A 47 1.38 11.75 0.45
CA VAL A 47 2.16 11.25 -0.68
C VAL A 47 2.81 9.94 -0.27
N PHE A 48 3.29 9.19 -1.25
CA PHE A 48 4.07 7.98 -1.00
C PHE A 48 5.54 8.32 -0.82
N GLU A 49 6.18 7.63 0.11
CA GLU A 49 7.61 7.73 0.35
C GLU A 49 8.19 6.33 0.40
N PRO A 50 9.26 6.06 -0.39
CA PRO A 50 9.96 4.79 -0.27
C PRO A 50 10.71 4.72 1.06
N ILE A 51 10.69 3.54 1.66
CA ILE A 51 11.45 3.23 2.87
C ILE A 51 12.25 1.97 2.62
N GLU A 52 13.17 1.64 3.52
CA GLU A 52 13.86 0.37 3.41
C GLU A 52 12.85 -0.78 3.50
N GLY A 53 12.80 -1.59 2.45
CA GLY A 53 11.90 -2.73 2.38
C GLY A 53 10.44 -2.41 2.13
N GLY A 54 10.11 -1.20 1.66
CA GLY A 54 8.71 -0.92 1.40
C GLY A 54 8.38 0.50 0.96
N ILE A 55 7.13 0.84 1.15
CA ILE A 55 6.56 2.16 0.82
C ILE A 55 5.58 2.54 1.91
N ARG A 56 5.65 3.77 2.37
CA ARG A 56 4.69 4.32 3.33
C ARG A 56 4.01 5.57 2.80
N THR A 57 2.90 5.93 3.40
CA THR A 57 2.29 7.24 3.19
C THR A 57 2.87 8.22 4.21
N VAL A 58 3.04 9.47 3.80
CA VAL A 58 3.44 10.58 4.68
C VAL A 58 2.60 11.80 4.34
N ALA A 59 2.52 12.76 5.26
CA ALA A 59 1.81 14.00 5.00
C ALA A 59 2.51 14.80 3.92
N ALA A 60 1.75 15.27 2.93
CA ALA A 60 2.26 16.21 1.93
C ALA A 60 2.59 17.56 2.58
N ASP A 61 1.75 18.00 3.50
CA ASP A 61 1.97 19.19 4.33
C ASP A 61 1.78 18.79 5.80
N PRO A 62 2.90 18.55 6.54
CA PRO A 62 2.80 18.15 7.93
C PRO A 62 2.08 19.14 8.83
N ALA A 63 2.12 20.43 8.50
CA ALA A 63 1.46 21.46 9.30
C ALA A 63 -0.08 21.36 9.25
N LYS A 64 -0.60 20.71 8.21
CA LYS A 64 -2.04 20.53 8.02
C LYS A 64 -2.53 19.12 8.38
N LEU A 65 -1.63 18.29 8.91
CA LEU A 65 -1.99 16.91 9.24
C LEU A 65 -2.92 16.86 10.44
N GLU A 66 -4.06 16.23 10.26
CA GLU A 66 -5.04 15.92 11.30
C GLU A 66 -5.20 14.41 11.37
N ASP A 67 -5.39 13.86 12.56
CA ASP A 67 -5.69 12.44 12.79
C ASP A 67 -4.87 11.50 11.89
N PRO A 68 -3.55 11.36 12.15
CA PRO A 68 -2.67 10.58 11.27
C PRO A 68 -3.01 9.09 11.23
N HIS A 69 -3.69 8.55 12.23
CA HIS A 69 -3.98 7.11 12.34
C HIS A 69 -4.76 6.56 11.15
N LEU A 70 -5.58 7.39 10.51
CA LEU A 70 -6.43 6.95 9.41
C LEU A 70 -5.75 7.06 8.05
N ILE A 71 -4.70 7.86 7.92
CA ILE A 71 -4.13 8.20 6.62
C ILE A 71 -2.64 7.90 6.49
N ILE A 72 -1.91 7.78 7.58
CA ILE A 72 -0.47 7.52 7.59
C ILE A 72 -0.22 6.07 8.00
N TYR A 73 0.34 5.29 7.10
CA TYR A 73 0.61 3.87 7.33
C TYR A 73 1.65 3.34 6.34
N ASN A 74 2.23 2.21 6.65
CA ASN A 74 3.05 1.48 5.70
C ASN A 74 2.14 0.72 4.74
N ALA A 75 2.19 1.08 3.46
CA ALA A 75 1.33 0.48 2.45
C ALA A 75 1.89 -0.85 1.95
N VAL A 76 3.21 -0.93 1.82
CA VAL A 76 3.92 -2.09 1.29
C VAL A 76 5.12 -2.36 2.19
N LEU A 77 5.26 -3.60 2.64
CA LEU A 77 6.45 -4.07 3.36
C LEU A 77 6.92 -5.41 2.78
N THR A 78 8.21 -5.51 2.52
CA THR A 78 8.85 -6.76 2.08
C THR A 78 9.67 -7.32 3.24
N LEU A 79 9.35 -8.55 3.62
CA LEU A 79 10.03 -9.29 4.66
C LEU A 79 10.55 -10.59 4.06
N ARG A 80 11.88 -10.71 3.97
CA ARG A 80 12.51 -11.85 3.30
C ARG A 80 12.02 -11.93 1.84
N GLU A 81 11.32 -12.99 1.46
CA GLU A 81 10.80 -13.21 0.11
C GLU A 81 9.31 -12.86 -0.01
N THR A 82 8.70 -12.36 1.06
CA THR A 82 7.26 -12.09 1.11
C THR A 82 7.01 -10.59 1.14
N THR A 83 6.13 -10.13 0.27
CA THR A 83 5.67 -8.74 0.23
C THR A 83 4.23 -8.68 0.72
N VAL A 84 3.98 -7.79 1.68
CA VAL A 84 2.66 -7.54 2.25
C VAL A 84 2.17 -6.19 1.78
N VAL A 85 0.98 -6.15 1.25
CA VAL A 85 0.33 -4.93 0.74
C VAL A 85 -1.09 -4.89 1.28
N THR A 86 -1.46 -3.81 1.95
CA THR A 86 -2.85 -3.58 2.36
C THR A 86 -3.25 -2.13 2.15
N ASN A 87 -4.53 -1.86 2.30
CA ASN A 87 -5.06 -0.50 2.15
C ASN A 87 -5.06 0.30 3.46
N GLY A 88 -4.30 -0.13 4.45
CA GLY A 88 -4.24 0.55 5.74
C GLY A 88 -3.13 -0.01 6.63
N ASP A 89 -3.28 0.18 7.92
CA ASP A 89 -2.29 -0.22 8.92
C ASP A 89 -2.19 -1.74 9.16
N GLN A 90 -3.06 -2.51 8.56
CA GLN A 90 -2.99 -3.97 8.61
C GLN A 90 -1.66 -4.51 8.08
N THR A 91 -0.99 -3.76 7.22
CA THR A 91 0.35 -4.14 6.72
C THR A 91 1.33 -4.35 7.87
N ASP A 92 1.36 -3.43 8.83
CA ASP A 92 2.22 -3.53 10.00
C ASP A 92 1.86 -4.73 10.88
N THR A 93 0.56 -4.94 11.09
CA THR A 93 0.07 -6.06 11.90
C THR A 93 0.47 -7.39 11.30
N ILE A 94 0.29 -7.55 9.99
CA ILE A 94 0.66 -8.78 9.29
C ILE A 94 2.18 -8.97 9.33
N ALA A 95 2.96 -7.91 9.10
CA ALA A 95 4.41 -7.97 9.13
C ALA A 95 4.94 -8.40 10.50
N GLN A 96 4.37 -7.85 11.57
CA GLN A 96 4.73 -8.23 12.93
C GLN A 96 4.40 -9.71 13.21
N PHE A 97 3.25 -10.15 12.72
CA PHE A 97 2.83 -11.55 12.84
C PHE A 97 3.83 -12.48 12.12
N MET A 98 4.23 -12.12 10.90
CA MET A 98 5.19 -12.89 10.12
C MET A 98 6.55 -12.99 10.79
N ASN A 99 6.96 -11.95 11.51
CA ASN A 99 8.20 -11.95 12.29
C ASN A 99 8.11 -12.74 13.60
N GLY A 100 6.95 -13.30 13.93
CA GLY A 100 6.74 -14.04 15.15
C GLY A 100 6.64 -13.19 16.42
N ASN A 101 6.54 -11.87 16.27
CA ASN A 101 6.52 -10.97 17.44
C ASN A 101 5.23 -11.10 18.25
N LEU A 102 4.11 -11.37 17.57
CA LEU A 102 2.80 -11.51 18.21
C LEU A 102 2.44 -12.97 18.45
N PHE A 103 2.81 -13.86 17.52
CA PHE A 103 2.42 -15.28 17.53
C PHE A 103 3.62 -16.13 17.13
N PRO A 104 4.57 -16.37 18.04
CA PRO A 104 5.74 -17.20 17.74
C PRO A 104 5.31 -18.61 17.29
N GLY A 105 5.96 -19.14 16.29
CA GLY A 105 5.68 -20.48 15.77
C GLY A 105 4.76 -20.52 14.55
N TYR A 106 4.13 -19.42 14.18
CA TYR A 106 3.41 -19.34 12.92
C TYR A 106 4.35 -19.02 11.77
N SER A 107 4.03 -19.53 10.59
CA SER A 107 4.76 -19.23 9.35
C SER A 107 3.77 -18.92 8.22
N PHE A 108 4.25 -18.19 7.25
CA PHE A 108 3.48 -17.79 6.07
C PHE A 108 4.12 -18.29 4.80
#